data_145c1fd8bd6b0f3b9e40a81cd69c4cfb
#
_entry.id   145c1fd8bd6b0f3b9e40a81cd69c4cfb
#
_cell.length_a   1.000
_cell.length_b   1.000
_cell.length_c   1.000
_cell.angle_alpha   90.00
_cell.angle_beta   90.00
_cell.angle_gamma   90.00
#
_symmetry.space_group_name_H-M   'P 1'
#
loop_
_entity.id
_entity.type
_entity.pdbx_description
1 polymer ?
#
loop_
_entity_poly.entity_id
_entity_poly.type
_entity_poly.pdbx_seq_one_letter_code
_entity_poly.pdbx_strand_id
1 'polypeptide(L)'
;MRYLRPLMQAGPARPRDAVALGWCWFTHVEVLSRTEPAQVIPAKDLTPEELARFGDPGTAPQLMGILNTTPDSFSDGGSFDTLERAVAQGQALVAAGADILDIGGESTRPGASLVPEDVEISRTAPVIAALRGAGVDVAISIDTRKAAVAKAALEAGASIVNDVSGFTFDADLAPLCAARGVPVCVMHAQGEPQSMQKNPQYNNVLLDVFDALHERVEALIASGIPREKITADPGIGFGKTQDHNLAILNRISLFHGLGVPILLGASRKRFIGSIGNAPNAQDRAPGSVAVALAAIAQGVAIIRAHDVAEHAQAIALWRASVAHPFA
;
A
#
# COMPACT_ATOMS: atom_id res chain seq x y z
N MET A 1 -14.10 2.32 21.68
CA MET A 1 -12.74 1.83 21.34
C MET A 1 -11.74 2.97 21.53
N ARG A 2 -10.55 2.68 22.03
CA ARG A 2 -9.45 3.65 22.20
C ARG A 2 -8.47 3.43 21.04
N TYR A 3 -8.24 4.47 20.23
CA TYR A 3 -7.36 4.40 19.06
C TYR A 3 -6.03 5.03 19.43
N LEU A 4 -4.93 4.32 19.23
CA LEU A 4 -3.59 4.72 19.63
C LEU A 4 -2.77 5.06 18.40
N ARG A 5 -2.41 6.33 18.25
CA ARG A 5 -1.56 6.81 17.17
C ARG A 5 -0.17 7.14 17.71
N PRO A 6 0.89 6.40 17.37
CA PRO A 6 2.25 6.75 17.76
C PRO A 6 2.68 8.04 17.05
N LEU A 7 3.26 8.98 17.82
CA LEU A 7 3.83 10.22 17.29
C LEU A 7 5.24 9.94 16.80
N MET A 8 5.32 9.41 15.59
CA MET A 8 6.54 8.87 15.00
C MET A 8 7.62 9.93 14.81
N GLN A 9 8.85 9.55 15.09
CA GLN A 9 10.06 10.29 14.84
C GLN A 9 11.09 9.38 14.16
N ALA A 10 12.03 9.98 13.46
CA ALA A 10 13.13 9.27 12.81
C ALA A 10 14.45 9.94 13.18
N GLY A 11 15.56 9.18 13.10
CA GLY A 11 16.89 9.70 13.34
C GLY A 11 17.59 9.09 14.56
N PRO A 12 18.93 9.35 14.69
CA PRO A 12 19.78 8.70 15.68
C PRO A 12 19.60 9.23 17.11
N ALA A 13 19.07 10.44 17.27
CA ALA A 13 18.87 11.07 18.58
C ALA A 13 17.66 10.48 19.32
N ARG A 14 17.67 9.15 19.49
CA ARG A 14 16.60 8.40 20.14
C ARG A 14 16.74 8.43 21.66
N PRO A 15 15.74 8.96 22.39
CA PRO A 15 15.71 8.90 23.85
C PRO A 15 15.72 7.46 24.39
N ARG A 16 16.22 7.26 25.62
CA ARG A 16 16.31 5.91 26.21
C ARG A 16 14.95 5.26 26.45
N ASP A 17 13.93 6.07 26.71
CA ASP A 17 12.54 5.67 26.96
C ASP A 17 11.69 5.60 25.67
N ALA A 18 12.28 5.83 24.49
CA ALA A 18 11.58 5.74 23.23
C ALA A 18 11.29 4.28 22.84
N VAL A 19 10.09 4.04 22.38
CA VAL A 19 9.67 2.77 21.78
C VAL A 19 10.13 2.74 20.31
N ALA A 20 10.86 1.70 19.93
CA ALA A 20 11.25 1.48 18.54
C ALA A 20 10.08 0.92 17.74
N LEU A 21 9.96 1.37 16.49
CA LEU A 21 9.06 0.79 15.51
C LEU A 21 9.73 0.87 14.13
N GLY A 22 10.37 -0.22 13.72
CA GLY A 22 11.22 -0.25 12.52
C GLY A 22 12.37 0.76 12.56
N TRP A 23 12.47 1.60 11.54
CA TRP A 23 13.46 2.69 11.43
C TRP A 23 13.02 3.98 12.15
N CYS A 24 11.80 3.99 12.70
CA CYS A 24 11.25 5.08 13.48
C CYS A 24 11.20 4.75 14.97
N TRP A 25 10.84 5.73 15.75
CA TRP A 25 10.61 5.58 17.18
C TRP A 25 9.60 6.64 17.66
N PHE A 26 9.03 6.46 18.85
CA PHE A 26 8.13 7.42 19.47
C PHE A 26 8.27 7.41 20.99
N THR A 27 7.97 8.54 21.62
CA THR A 27 7.91 8.71 23.09
C THR A 27 6.50 9.04 23.56
N HIS A 28 5.62 9.43 22.66
CA HIS A 28 4.24 9.81 22.94
C HIS A 28 3.28 9.18 21.94
N VAL A 29 2.05 9.03 22.38
CA VAL A 29 0.93 8.52 21.60
C VAL A 29 -0.24 9.48 21.69
N GLU A 30 -0.84 9.83 20.55
CA GLU A 30 -2.12 10.51 20.49
C GLU A 30 -3.22 9.46 20.66
N VAL A 31 -4.00 9.60 21.73
CA VAL A 31 -5.17 8.79 22.01
C VAL A 31 -6.37 9.46 21.38
N LEU A 32 -6.97 8.79 20.39
CA LEU A 32 -8.15 9.25 19.70
C LEU A 32 -9.39 8.46 20.17
N SER A 33 -10.51 9.13 20.17
CA SER A 33 -11.81 8.57 20.56
C SER A 33 -12.91 9.18 19.67
N ARG A 34 -14.04 8.49 19.56
CA ARG A 34 -15.21 9.03 18.84
C ARG A 34 -16.00 10.06 19.66
N THR A 35 -15.81 10.06 20.97
CA THR A 35 -16.61 10.85 21.93
C THR A 35 -15.80 11.83 22.74
N GLU A 36 -14.51 11.56 22.93
CA GLU A 36 -13.63 12.37 23.78
C GLU A 36 -12.63 13.17 22.93
N PRO A 37 -12.19 14.34 23.37
CA PRO A 37 -11.10 15.07 22.75
C PRO A 37 -9.83 14.24 22.68
N ALA A 38 -9.04 14.44 21.61
CA ALA A 38 -7.73 13.79 21.48
C ALA A 38 -6.80 14.20 22.64
N GLN A 39 -6.06 13.22 23.17
CA GLN A 39 -5.10 13.42 24.27
C GLN A 39 -3.75 12.88 23.85
N VAL A 40 -2.68 13.54 24.24
CA VAL A 40 -1.30 13.05 24.06
C VAL A 40 -0.81 12.54 25.39
N ILE A 41 -0.38 11.27 25.41
CA ILE A 41 0.17 10.61 26.60
C ILE A 41 1.58 10.08 26.33
N PRO A 42 2.44 9.96 27.34
CA PRO A 42 3.73 9.28 27.20
C PRO A 42 3.55 7.79 26.82
N ALA A 43 4.40 7.27 25.94
CA ALA A 43 4.36 5.86 25.53
C ALA A 43 4.57 4.88 26.69
N LYS A 44 5.32 5.30 27.73
CA LYS A 44 5.52 4.52 28.96
C LYS A 44 4.24 4.26 29.76
N ASP A 45 3.18 5.05 29.51
CA ASP A 45 1.88 4.89 30.18
C ASP A 45 0.96 3.89 29.45
N LEU A 46 1.43 3.32 28.32
CA LEU A 46 0.75 2.23 27.62
C LEU A 46 1.01 0.89 28.30
N THR A 47 0.02 -0.01 28.26
CA THR A 47 0.22 -1.38 28.71
C THR A 47 1.08 -2.17 27.71
N PRO A 48 1.72 -3.28 28.13
CA PRO A 48 2.46 -4.15 27.21
C PRO A 48 1.59 -4.65 26.05
N GLU A 49 0.30 -4.93 26.29
CA GLU A 49 -0.65 -5.39 25.28
C GLU A 49 -0.96 -4.26 24.26
N GLU A 50 -1.04 -3.01 24.70
CA GLU A 50 -1.22 -1.86 23.81
C GLU A 50 0.02 -1.62 22.96
N LEU A 51 1.22 -1.76 23.53
CA LEU A 51 2.48 -1.65 22.79
C LEU A 51 2.65 -2.77 21.75
N ALA A 52 2.26 -4.01 22.10
CA ALA A 52 2.32 -5.17 21.21
C ALA A 52 1.35 -5.09 20.01
N ARG A 53 0.40 -4.15 20.03
CA ARG A 53 -0.54 -3.95 18.90
C ARG A 53 0.07 -3.19 17.74
N PHE A 54 1.20 -2.50 17.90
CA PHE A 54 1.78 -1.77 16.79
C PHE A 54 2.48 -2.71 15.80
N GLY A 55 2.03 -2.67 14.54
CA GLY A 55 2.62 -3.46 13.46
C GLY A 55 4.02 -2.98 13.12
N ASP A 56 4.97 -3.92 13.07
CA ASP A 56 6.35 -3.63 12.71
C ASP A 56 6.47 -3.32 11.21
N PRO A 57 6.94 -2.13 10.81
CA PRO A 57 7.15 -1.79 9.41
C PRO A 57 8.40 -2.45 8.80
N GLY A 58 9.19 -3.20 9.58
CA GLY A 58 10.46 -3.78 9.16
C GLY A 58 11.66 -2.84 9.33
N THR A 59 12.78 -3.16 8.70
CA THR A 59 14.05 -2.43 8.90
C THR A 59 14.28 -1.27 7.93
N ALA A 60 13.53 -1.24 6.82
CA ALA A 60 13.61 -0.19 5.80
C ALA A 60 12.29 -0.14 4.99
N PRO A 61 11.90 1.04 4.48
CA PRO A 61 10.78 1.14 3.57
C PRO A 61 11.08 0.40 2.26
N GLN A 62 10.08 -0.28 1.72
CA GLN A 62 10.12 -0.98 0.43
C GLN A 62 9.40 -0.16 -0.64
N LEU A 63 9.87 -0.28 -1.88
CA LEU A 63 9.28 0.37 -3.04
C LEU A 63 8.61 -0.66 -3.96
N MET A 64 7.28 -0.54 -4.10
CA MET A 64 6.46 -1.38 -4.96
C MET A 64 6.18 -0.64 -6.27
N GLY A 65 6.79 -1.10 -7.36
CA GLY A 65 6.64 -0.54 -8.70
C GLY A 65 5.36 -1.04 -9.38
N ILE A 66 4.56 -0.13 -9.92
CA ILE A 66 3.29 -0.43 -10.60
C ILE A 66 3.56 -0.83 -12.04
N LEU A 67 3.13 -2.03 -12.43
CA LEU A 67 3.17 -2.53 -13.80
C LEU A 67 1.76 -2.86 -14.28
N ASN A 68 1.11 -1.89 -14.94
CA ASN A 68 -0.22 -2.10 -15.52
C ASN A 68 -0.10 -2.82 -16.87
N THR A 69 -0.79 -3.94 -17.03
CA THR A 69 -0.87 -4.73 -18.26
C THR A 69 -2.21 -4.56 -19.00
N THR A 70 -2.86 -3.39 -18.79
CA THR A 70 -4.10 -3.05 -19.50
C THR A 70 -3.84 -2.56 -20.91
N PRO A 71 -4.79 -2.68 -21.85
CA PRO A 71 -4.63 -2.25 -23.25
C PRO A 71 -4.17 -0.79 -23.39
N ASP A 72 -4.70 0.11 -22.56
CA ASP A 72 -4.33 1.53 -22.58
C ASP A 72 -2.86 1.79 -22.20
N SER A 73 -2.22 0.83 -21.52
CA SER A 73 -0.82 0.93 -21.14
C SER A 73 0.13 0.61 -22.29
N PHE A 74 -0.36 -0.08 -23.35
CA PHE A 74 0.45 -0.59 -24.45
C PHE A 74 -0.25 -0.45 -25.82
N SER A 75 -1.01 0.63 -26.05
CA SER A 75 -2.03 0.79 -27.09
C SER A 75 -1.56 0.72 -28.54
N ASP A 76 -0.24 0.64 -28.83
CA ASP A 76 0.29 0.75 -30.20
C ASP A 76 0.91 -0.53 -30.79
N GLY A 77 0.73 -1.71 -30.17
CA GLY A 77 1.38 -2.95 -30.59
C GLY A 77 0.47 -4.20 -30.57
N GLY A 78 0.78 -5.18 -31.40
CA GLY A 78 0.15 -6.51 -31.35
C GLY A 78 0.47 -7.26 -30.05
N SER A 79 -0.18 -8.41 -29.80
CA SER A 79 -0.09 -9.15 -28.51
C SER A 79 1.34 -9.57 -28.11
N PHE A 80 2.22 -9.83 -29.06
CA PHE A 80 3.65 -10.15 -28.81
C PHE A 80 4.44 -8.92 -28.35
N ASP A 81 4.29 -7.79 -29.04
CA ASP A 81 4.92 -6.52 -28.68
C ASP A 81 4.50 -6.06 -27.29
N THR A 82 3.26 -6.38 -26.89
CA THR A 82 2.71 -6.03 -25.56
C THR A 82 3.41 -6.79 -24.44
N LEU A 83 3.66 -8.10 -24.63
CA LEU A 83 4.38 -8.92 -23.64
C LEU A 83 5.83 -8.46 -23.48
N GLU A 84 6.55 -8.28 -24.57
CA GLU A 84 7.96 -7.84 -24.55
C GLU A 84 8.10 -6.47 -23.89
N ARG A 85 7.21 -5.51 -24.19
CA ARG A 85 7.17 -4.19 -23.55
C ARG A 85 6.89 -4.29 -22.06
N ALA A 86 5.95 -5.12 -21.64
CA ALA A 86 5.64 -5.32 -20.22
C ALA A 86 6.84 -5.92 -19.46
N VAL A 87 7.53 -6.89 -20.04
CA VAL A 87 8.76 -7.48 -19.47
C VAL A 87 9.86 -6.44 -19.38
N ALA A 88 10.11 -5.70 -20.46
CA ALA A 88 11.12 -4.64 -20.47
C ALA A 88 10.83 -3.54 -19.43
N GLN A 89 9.57 -3.15 -19.29
CA GLN A 89 9.15 -2.18 -18.27
C GLN A 89 9.33 -2.74 -16.85
N GLY A 90 8.97 -4.00 -16.60
CA GLY A 90 9.19 -4.65 -15.30
C GLY A 90 10.68 -4.71 -14.94
N GLN A 91 11.53 -5.09 -15.88
CA GLN A 91 12.98 -5.07 -15.68
C GLN A 91 13.53 -3.65 -15.42
N ALA A 92 12.99 -2.64 -16.13
CA ALA A 92 13.35 -1.24 -15.90
C ALA A 92 12.94 -0.74 -14.52
N LEU A 93 11.76 -1.13 -14.01
CA LEU A 93 11.33 -0.82 -12.65
C LEU A 93 12.26 -1.44 -11.60
N VAL A 94 12.66 -2.70 -11.79
CA VAL A 94 13.63 -3.37 -10.89
C VAL A 94 14.99 -2.68 -10.93
N ALA A 95 15.51 -2.39 -12.13
CA ALA A 95 16.76 -1.65 -12.29
C ALA A 95 16.72 -0.24 -11.68
N ALA A 96 15.54 0.38 -11.64
CA ALA A 96 15.29 1.67 -11.00
C ALA A 96 15.17 1.58 -9.47
N GLY A 97 15.14 0.38 -8.88
CA GLY A 97 15.13 0.17 -7.44
C GLY A 97 13.78 -0.28 -6.85
N ALA A 98 12.90 -0.89 -7.64
CA ALA A 98 11.72 -1.54 -7.10
C ALA A 98 12.11 -2.82 -6.33
N ASP A 99 11.64 -2.94 -5.08
CA ASP A 99 11.76 -4.14 -4.25
C ASP A 99 10.66 -5.16 -4.58
N ILE A 100 9.52 -4.66 -5.08
CA ILE A 100 8.32 -5.44 -5.43
C ILE A 100 7.80 -4.92 -6.76
N LEU A 101 7.38 -5.81 -7.66
CA LEU A 101 6.58 -5.45 -8.85
C LEU A 101 5.11 -5.77 -8.57
N ASP A 102 4.20 -4.81 -8.79
CA ASP A 102 2.76 -5.02 -8.63
C ASP A 102 2.07 -5.01 -9.98
N ILE A 103 1.61 -6.19 -10.42
CA ILE A 103 1.12 -6.44 -11.78
C ILE A 103 -0.41 -6.46 -11.75
N GLY A 104 -1.04 -5.57 -12.56
CA GLY A 104 -2.49 -5.47 -12.64
C GLY A 104 -3.02 -5.56 -14.07
N GLY A 105 -3.97 -6.47 -14.32
CA GLY A 105 -4.64 -6.67 -15.62
C GLY A 105 -6.00 -5.98 -15.72
N GLU A 106 -6.56 -5.52 -14.61
CA GLU A 106 -7.80 -4.76 -14.51
C GLU A 106 -7.54 -3.35 -13.99
N SER A 107 -8.16 -2.35 -14.61
CA SER A 107 -8.12 -0.98 -14.08
C SER A 107 -9.14 -0.84 -12.95
N THR A 108 -8.69 -0.41 -11.78
CA THR A 108 -9.54 -0.08 -10.63
C THR A 108 -9.80 1.43 -10.49
N ARG A 109 -9.49 2.21 -11.54
CA ARG A 109 -9.76 3.66 -11.58
C ARG A 109 -11.26 3.93 -11.59
N PRO A 110 -11.71 5.11 -11.10
CA PRO A 110 -13.12 5.51 -11.19
C PRO A 110 -13.65 5.40 -12.61
N GLY A 111 -14.78 4.69 -12.79
CA GLY A 111 -15.43 4.49 -14.08
C GLY A 111 -14.92 3.30 -14.90
N ALA A 112 -13.93 2.54 -14.41
CA ALA A 112 -13.46 1.35 -15.11
C ALA A 112 -14.52 0.24 -15.16
N SER A 113 -14.58 -0.46 -16.27
CA SER A 113 -15.45 -1.64 -16.47
C SER A 113 -14.78 -2.89 -15.88
N LEU A 114 -15.60 -3.81 -15.40
CA LEU A 114 -15.15 -5.13 -14.96
C LEU A 114 -14.53 -5.90 -16.14
N VAL A 115 -13.36 -6.48 -15.93
CA VAL A 115 -12.68 -7.33 -16.91
C VAL A 115 -13.01 -8.80 -16.62
N PRO A 116 -13.36 -9.64 -17.61
CA PRO A 116 -13.53 -11.09 -17.43
C PRO A 116 -12.24 -11.75 -16.91
N GLU A 117 -12.37 -12.83 -16.13
CA GLU A 117 -11.24 -13.53 -15.50
C GLU A 117 -10.22 -14.05 -16.52
N ASP A 118 -10.70 -14.69 -17.58
CA ASP A 118 -9.87 -15.22 -18.66
C ASP A 118 -9.05 -14.13 -19.36
N VAL A 119 -9.64 -12.96 -19.55
CA VAL A 119 -8.97 -11.79 -20.12
C VAL A 119 -7.91 -11.26 -19.16
N GLU A 120 -8.22 -11.13 -17.86
CA GLU A 120 -7.27 -10.66 -16.87
C GLU A 120 -6.11 -11.64 -16.69
N ILE A 121 -6.38 -12.96 -16.65
CA ILE A 121 -5.36 -14.01 -16.63
C ILE A 121 -4.44 -13.89 -17.85
N SER A 122 -5.01 -13.73 -19.05
CA SER A 122 -4.24 -13.63 -20.29
C SER A 122 -3.30 -12.41 -20.32
N ARG A 123 -3.63 -11.35 -19.59
CA ARG A 123 -2.83 -10.12 -19.46
C ARG A 123 -1.73 -10.23 -18.42
N THR A 124 -1.91 -11.02 -17.36
CA THR A 124 -1.05 -11.00 -16.17
C THR A 124 -0.15 -12.23 -16.08
N ALA A 125 -0.68 -13.44 -16.13
CA ALA A 125 0.09 -14.66 -15.92
C ALA A 125 1.25 -14.84 -16.92
N PRO A 126 1.11 -14.59 -18.24
CA PRO A 126 2.24 -14.65 -19.17
C PRO A 126 3.35 -13.64 -18.87
N VAL A 127 2.99 -12.42 -18.43
CA VAL A 127 3.96 -11.37 -18.05
C VAL A 127 4.76 -11.81 -16.82
N ILE A 128 4.09 -12.36 -15.81
CA ILE A 128 4.74 -12.88 -14.60
C ILE A 128 5.71 -14.00 -14.94
N ALA A 129 5.28 -14.98 -15.73
CA ALA A 129 6.11 -16.10 -16.16
C ALA A 129 7.35 -15.64 -16.96
N ALA A 130 7.15 -14.69 -17.88
CA ALA A 130 8.22 -14.14 -18.69
C ALA A 130 9.23 -13.31 -17.85
N LEU A 131 8.79 -12.52 -16.87
CA LEU A 131 9.66 -11.82 -15.94
C LEU A 131 10.51 -12.82 -15.12
N ARG A 132 9.92 -13.89 -14.61
CA ARG A 132 10.65 -14.96 -13.93
C ARG A 132 11.65 -15.65 -14.85
N GLY A 133 11.23 -15.96 -16.10
CA GLY A 133 12.13 -16.52 -17.13
C GLY A 133 13.28 -15.59 -17.52
N ALA A 134 13.08 -14.29 -17.39
CA ALA A 134 14.11 -13.27 -17.61
C ALA A 134 15.01 -12.99 -16.38
N GLY A 135 14.87 -13.77 -15.30
CA GLY A 135 15.73 -13.66 -14.10
C GLY A 135 15.33 -12.56 -13.13
N VAL A 136 14.08 -12.10 -13.15
CA VAL A 136 13.58 -11.14 -12.15
C VAL A 136 13.33 -11.86 -10.84
N ASP A 137 14.14 -11.58 -9.81
CA ASP A 137 14.11 -12.26 -8.50
C ASP A 137 13.31 -11.50 -7.42
N VAL A 138 13.01 -10.20 -7.61
CA VAL A 138 12.22 -9.44 -6.65
C VAL A 138 10.82 -10.02 -6.47
N ALA A 139 10.16 -9.73 -5.35
CA ALA A 139 8.79 -10.17 -5.13
C ALA A 139 7.86 -9.64 -6.24
N ILE A 140 6.95 -10.50 -6.72
CA ILE A 140 5.90 -10.12 -7.68
C ILE A 140 4.55 -10.22 -6.98
N SER A 141 3.84 -9.11 -6.96
CA SER A 141 2.47 -8.97 -6.48
C SER A 141 1.50 -9.02 -7.66
N ILE A 142 0.38 -9.68 -7.49
CA ILE A 142 -0.77 -9.61 -8.39
C ILE A 142 -1.84 -8.69 -7.80
N ASP A 143 -2.15 -7.58 -8.49
CA ASP A 143 -3.25 -6.65 -8.16
C ASP A 143 -4.53 -7.20 -8.79
N THR A 144 -5.33 -7.92 -8.00
CA THR A 144 -6.59 -8.53 -8.45
C THR A 144 -7.56 -8.76 -7.30
N ARG A 145 -8.85 -8.79 -7.63
CA ARG A 145 -9.97 -9.10 -6.72
C ARG A 145 -10.50 -10.53 -6.88
N LYS A 146 -9.92 -11.32 -7.79
CA LYS A 146 -10.48 -12.59 -8.29
C LYS A 146 -9.56 -13.76 -7.96
N ALA A 147 -10.12 -14.81 -7.36
CA ALA A 147 -9.37 -16.00 -6.94
C ALA A 147 -8.76 -16.75 -8.13
N ALA A 148 -9.48 -16.85 -9.25
CA ALA A 148 -8.99 -17.52 -10.46
C ALA A 148 -7.75 -16.82 -11.05
N VAL A 149 -7.75 -15.48 -11.07
CA VAL A 149 -6.63 -14.66 -11.54
C VAL A 149 -5.44 -14.79 -10.57
N ALA A 150 -5.68 -14.67 -9.27
CA ALA A 150 -4.66 -14.84 -8.26
C ALA A 150 -4.01 -16.23 -8.35
N LYS A 151 -4.81 -17.30 -8.53
CA LYS A 151 -4.31 -18.66 -8.71
C LYS A 151 -3.36 -18.77 -9.90
N ALA A 152 -3.79 -18.29 -11.07
CA ALA A 152 -2.98 -18.34 -12.29
C ALA A 152 -1.68 -17.52 -12.14
N ALA A 153 -1.74 -16.35 -11.52
CA ALA A 153 -0.59 -15.51 -11.25
C ALA A 153 0.42 -16.17 -10.28
N LEU A 154 -0.07 -16.81 -9.20
CA LEU A 154 0.76 -17.56 -8.26
C LEU A 154 1.43 -18.77 -8.92
N GLU A 155 0.74 -19.48 -9.79
CA GLU A 155 1.29 -20.58 -10.59
C GLU A 155 2.35 -20.10 -11.59
N ALA A 156 2.19 -18.86 -12.09
CA ALA A 156 3.18 -18.21 -12.97
C ALA A 156 4.41 -17.63 -12.23
N GLY A 157 4.40 -17.58 -10.89
CA GLY A 157 5.54 -17.12 -10.09
C GLY A 157 5.30 -15.83 -9.29
N ALA A 158 4.06 -15.31 -9.21
CA ALA A 158 3.73 -14.29 -8.22
C ALA A 158 3.89 -14.85 -6.80
N SER A 159 4.15 -13.98 -5.84
CA SER A 159 4.40 -14.34 -4.44
C SER A 159 3.56 -13.53 -3.44
N ILE A 160 2.83 -12.51 -3.88
CA ILE A 160 1.97 -11.63 -3.07
C ILE A 160 0.64 -11.46 -3.80
N VAL A 161 -0.47 -11.36 -3.05
CA VAL A 161 -1.79 -10.97 -3.58
C VAL A 161 -2.19 -9.63 -2.99
N ASN A 162 -2.46 -8.65 -3.86
CA ASN A 162 -2.91 -7.31 -3.51
C ASN A 162 -4.35 -7.13 -3.96
N ASP A 163 -5.29 -6.98 -3.00
CA ASP A 163 -6.71 -6.83 -3.32
C ASP A 163 -7.26 -5.47 -2.84
N VAL A 164 -7.60 -4.63 -3.80
CA VAL A 164 -8.20 -3.31 -3.58
C VAL A 164 -9.64 -3.36 -3.07
N SER A 165 -10.31 -4.51 -3.11
CA SER A 165 -11.67 -4.70 -2.59
C SER A 165 -11.72 -5.09 -1.11
N GLY A 166 -10.55 -5.29 -0.47
CA GLY A 166 -10.48 -5.74 0.92
C GLY A 166 -10.91 -7.19 1.11
N PHE A 167 -10.72 -8.05 0.11
CA PHE A 167 -11.13 -9.46 0.11
C PHE A 167 -12.65 -9.66 0.28
N THR A 168 -13.43 -8.73 -0.33
CA THR A 168 -14.89 -8.80 -0.26
C THR A 168 -15.55 -9.07 -1.61
N PHE A 169 -14.80 -8.99 -2.72
CA PHE A 169 -15.34 -9.19 -4.06
C PHE A 169 -15.52 -10.67 -4.40
N ASP A 170 -14.51 -11.49 -4.10
CA ASP A 170 -14.50 -12.93 -4.35
C ASP A 170 -14.25 -13.69 -3.05
N ALA A 171 -15.24 -14.48 -2.63
CA ALA A 171 -15.19 -15.24 -1.36
C ALA A 171 -14.11 -16.34 -1.35
N ASP A 172 -13.66 -16.81 -2.53
CA ASP A 172 -12.64 -17.85 -2.65
C ASP A 172 -11.20 -17.30 -2.57
N LEU A 173 -11.01 -15.98 -2.64
CA LEU A 173 -9.67 -15.38 -2.69
C LEU A 173 -8.91 -15.54 -1.36
N ALA A 174 -9.54 -15.25 -0.22
CA ALA A 174 -8.90 -15.40 1.08
C ALA A 174 -8.56 -16.86 1.42
N PRO A 175 -9.47 -17.86 1.23
CA PRO A 175 -9.14 -19.28 1.36
C PRO A 175 -7.98 -19.73 0.44
N LEU A 176 -7.93 -19.26 -0.79
CA LEU A 176 -6.83 -19.56 -1.71
C LEU A 176 -5.49 -19.04 -1.15
N CYS A 177 -5.44 -17.80 -0.69
CA CYS A 177 -4.23 -17.19 -0.12
C CYS A 177 -3.77 -17.92 1.15
N ALA A 178 -4.71 -18.29 2.02
CA ALA A 178 -4.43 -19.08 3.22
C ALA A 178 -3.84 -20.45 2.88
N ALA A 179 -4.45 -21.17 1.94
CA ALA A 179 -3.97 -22.49 1.50
C ALA A 179 -2.60 -22.45 0.83
N ARG A 180 -2.30 -21.36 0.08
CA ARG A 180 -1.00 -21.14 -0.57
C ARG A 180 0.05 -20.56 0.40
N GLY A 181 -0.37 -20.06 1.56
CA GLY A 181 0.49 -19.44 2.56
C GLY A 181 1.22 -18.20 2.05
N VAL A 182 0.63 -17.43 1.14
CA VAL A 182 1.23 -16.24 0.54
C VAL A 182 0.90 -14.97 1.32
N PRO A 183 1.79 -13.95 1.36
CA PRO A 183 1.49 -12.62 1.84
C PRO A 183 0.35 -11.95 1.06
N VAL A 184 -0.42 -11.12 1.76
CA VAL A 184 -1.55 -10.39 1.18
C VAL A 184 -1.50 -8.91 1.55
N CYS A 185 -1.99 -8.05 0.63
CA CYS A 185 -2.28 -6.66 0.92
C CYS A 185 -3.79 -6.44 0.87
N VAL A 186 -4.35 -5.94 1.95
CA VAL A 186 -5.78 -5.63 2.10
C VAL A 186 -5.99 -4.13 2.10
N MET A 187 -6.84 -3.63 1.18
CA MET A 187 -7.09 -2.20 1.05
C MET A 187 -8.51 -1.82 1.49
N HIS A 188 -8.65 -0.63 2.04
CA HIS A 188 -9.96 -0.02 2.28
C HIS A 188 -10.44 0.76 1.06
N ALA A 189 -11.59 0.37 0.52
CA ALA A 189 -12.37 1.12 -0.45
C ALA A 189 -13.81 1.28 0.02
N GLN A 190 -14.46 2.40 -0.30
CA GLN A 190 -15.89 2.59 -0.06
C GLN A 190 -16.62 2.68 -1.39
N GLY A 191 -17.54 1.74 -1.63
CA GLY A 191 -18.30 1.65 -2.87
C GLY A 191 -17.55 0.98 -4.02
N GLU A 192 -18.25 0.78 -5.13
CA GLU A 192 -17.70 0.18 -6.35
C GLU A 192 -16.88 1.21 -7.15
N PRO A 193 -15.87 0.78 -7.94
CA PRO A 193 -15.05 1.68 -8.75
C PRO A 193 -15.86 2.67 -9.61
N GLN A 194 -17.02 2.27 -10.11
CA GLN A 194 -17.89 3.09 -10.94
C GLN A 194 -18.58 4.23 -10.17
N SER A 195 -18.83 4.07 -8.87
CA SER A 195 -19.63 5.00 -8.05
C SER A 195 -18.90 5.56 -6.84
N MET A 196 -17.74 5.02 -6.45
CA MET A 196 -17.04 5.31 -5.20
C MET A 196 -16.71 6.80 -4.98
N GLN A 197 -16.59 7.59 -6.04
CA GLN A 197 -16.31 9.02 -5.94
C GLN A 197 -17.57 9.91 -5.88
N LYS A 198 -18.78 9.30 -5.94
CA LYS A 198 -20.03 10.03 -5.84
C LYS A 198 -20.39 10.24 -4.37
N ASN A 199 -19.96 11.40 -3.83
CA ASN A 199 -20.29 11.84 -2.48
C ASN A 199 -19.97 10.82 -1.36
N PRO A 200 -18.70 10.39 -1.20
CA PRO A 200 -18.34 9.47 -0.13
C PRO A 200 -18.57 10.12 1.24
N GLN A 201 -19.21 9.39 2.16
CA GLN A 201 -19.59 9.88 3.48
C GLN A 201 -18.89 9.08 4.58
N TYR A 202 -18.36 9.78 5.56
CA TYR A 202 -17.76 9.25 6.78
C TYR A 202 -18.22 10.08 7.98
N ASN A 203 -18.41 9.44 9.12
CA ASN A 203 -18.60 10.17 10.38
C ASN A 203 -17.26 10.74 10.87
N ASN A 204 -16.22 9.92 10.79
CA ASN A 204 -14.83 10.29 11.01
C ASN A 204 -13.98 9.40 10.10
N VAL A 205 -13.52 9.94 8.97
CA VAL A 205 -12.84 9.14 7.94
C VAL A 205 -11.63 8.36 8.48
N LEU A 206 -10.87 8.94 9.40
CA LEU A 206 -9.68 8.31 9.96
C LEU A 206 -10.06 7.06 10.80
N LEU A 207 -11.05 7.21 11.68
CA LEU A 207 -11.48 6.14 12.57
C LEU A 207 -12.35 5.11 11.84
N ASP A 208 -13.17 5.55 10.88
CA ASP A 208 -14.03 4.65 10.09
C ASP A 208 -13.19 3.75 9.18
N VAL A 209 -12.13 4.29 8.56
CA VAL A 209 -11.17 3.50 7.76
C VAL A 209 -10.36 2.54 8.65
N PHE A 210 -9.97 2.99 9.85
CA PHE A 210 -9.28 2.12 10.80
C PHE A 210 -10.16 0.93 11.21
N ASP A 211 -11.42 1.17 11.59
CA ASP A 211 -12.34 0.11 12.02
C ASP A 211 -12.61 -0.88 10.89
N ALA A 212 -12.85 -0.38 9.67
CA ALA A 212 -13.05 -1.25 8.50
C ALA A 212 -11.83 -2.12 8.20
N LEU A 213 -10.62 -1.56 8.23
CA LEU A 213 -9.39 -2.33 8.02
C LEU A 213 -9.14 -3.32 9.16
N HIS A 214 -9.42 -2.93 10.40
CA HIS A 214 -9.31 -3.85 11.54
C HIS A 214 -10.22 -5.07 11.34
N GLU A 215 -11.48 -4.85 10.96
CA GLU A 215 -12.41 -5.94 10.65
C GLU A 215 -11.89 -6.85 9.53
N ARG A 216 -11.32 -6.27 8.47
CA ARG A 216 -10.76 -7.06 7.34
C ARG A 216 -9.52 -7.86 7.76
N VAL A 217 -8.61 -7.26 8.51
CA VAL A 217 -7.41 -7.96 9.04
C VAL A 217 -7.83 -9.15 9.91
N GLU A 218 -8.77 -8.96 10.84
CA GLU A 218 -9.26 -10.06 11.69
C GLU A 218 -9.99 -11.14 10.88
N ALA A 219 -10.74 -10.77 9.85
CA ALA A 219 -11.38 -11.73 8.94
C ALA A 219 -10.35 -12.57 8.15
N LEU A 220 -9.26 -11.96 7.69
CA LEU A 220 -8.17 -12.67 7.00
C LEU A 220 -7.43 -13.64 7.95
N ILE A 221 -7.20 -13.22 9.20
CA ILE A 221 -6.63 -14.10 10.23
C ILE A 221 -7.56 -15.28 10.50
N ALA A 222 -8.85 -15.02 10.63
CA ALA A 222 -9.85 -16.08 10.82
C ALA A 222 -9.94 -17.06 9.63
N SER A 223 -9.61 -16.60 8.42
CA SER A 223 -9.50 -17.48 7.24
C SER A 223 -8.19 -18.29 7.18
N GLY A 224 -7.28 -18.12 8.14
CA GLY A 224 -6.04 -18.88 8.26
C GLY A 224 -4.79 -18.18 7.70
N ILE A 225 -4.87 -16.89 7.37
CA ILE A 225 -3.70 -16.10 6.96
C ILE A 225 -3.00 -15.56 8.21
N PRO A 226 -1.72 -15.90 8.46
CA PRO A 226 -0.98 -15.38 9.60
C PRO A 226 -0.87 -13.85 9.56
N ARG A 227 -0.99 -13.19 10.72
CA ARG A 227 -0.95 -11.71 10.84
C ARG A 227 0.28 -11.08 10.20
N GLU A 228 1.44 -11.71 10.35
CA GLU A 228 2.73 -11.27 9.78
C GLU A 228 2.79 -11.34 8.25
N LYS A 229 1.80 -11.96 7.61
CA LYS A 229 1.65 -12.01 6.15
C LYS A 229 0.61 -11.03 5.62
N ILE A 230 0.01 -10.21 6.47
CA ILE A 230 -1.00 -9.22 6.09
C ILE A 230 -0.37 -7.83 6.10
N THR A 231 -0.59 -7.07 5.04
CA THR A 231 -0.27 -5.64 4.92
C THR A 231 -1.57 -4.87 4.72
N ALA A 232 -1.74 -3.71 5.35
CA ALA A 232 -2.94 -2.89 5.23
C ALA A 232 -2.69 -1.60 4.44
N ASP A 233 -3.59 -1.26 3.49
CA ASP A 233 -3.59 0.00 2.76
C ASP A 233 -4.85 0.81 3.12
N PRO A 234 -4.75 2.04 3.65
CA PRO A 234 -5.90 2.89 3.94
C PRO A 234 -6.64 3.37 2.68
N GLY A 235 -6.16 3.07 1.48
CA GLY A 235 -6.86 3.28 0.21
C GLY A 235 -7.06 4.74 -0.15
N ILE A 236 -5.98 5.53 -0.21
CA ILE A 236 -6.04 6.92 -0.66
C ILE A 236 -6.67 7.02 -2.05
N GLY A 237 -7.70 7.89 -2.18
CA GLY A 237 -8.40 8.10 -3.46
C GLY A 237 -9.47 7.06 -3.81
N PHE A 238 -9.73 6.07 -2.97
CA PHE A 238 -10.80 5.08 -3.16
C PHE A 238 -11.99 5.40 -2.24
N GLY A 239 -13.05 5.98 -2.82
CA GLY A 239 -14.22 6.44 -2.08
C GLY A 239 -13.89 7.52 -1.04
N LYS A 240 -13.03 8.48 -1.37
CA LYS A 240 -12.56 9.53 -0.46
C LYS A 240 -12.43 10.87 -1.16
N THR A 241 -12.87 11.95 -0.51
CA THR A 241 -12.64 13.34 -0.96
C THR A 241 -11.16 13.73 -0.78
N GLN A 242 -10.78 14.91 -1.26
CA GLN A 242 -9.44 15.46 -1.01
C GLN A 242 -9.18 15.60 0.50
N ASP A 243 -10.12 16.17 1.24
CA ASP A 243 -9.98 16.39 2.69
C ASP A 243 -9.90 15.07 3.46
N HIS A 244 -10.67 14.06 3.05
CA HIS A 244 -10.56 12.70 3.59
C HIS A 244 -9.14 12.12 3.40
N ASN A 245 -8.58 12.26 2.20
CA ASN A 245 -7.21 11.78 1.92
C ASN A 245 -6.17 12.51 2.77
N LEU A 246 -6.28 13.84 2.89
CA LEU A 246 -5.35 14.63 3.71
C LEU A 246 -5.47 14.29 5.20
N ALA A 247 -6.67 14.06 5.72
CA ALA A 247 -6.89 13.66 7.11
C ALA A 247 -6.21 12.32 7.42
N ILE A 248 -6.29 11.34 6.49
CA ILE A 248 -5.61 10.04 6.62
C ILE A 248 -4.10 10.21 6.54
N LEU A 249 -3.59 10.92 5.53
CA LEU A 249 -2.14 11.13 5.33
C LEU A 249 -1.49 11.84 6.52
N ASN A 250 -2.17 12.84 7.08
CA ASN A 250 -1.69 13.56 8.26
C ASN A 250 -1.51 12.64 9.49
N ARG A 251 -2.32 11.61 9.62
CA ARG A 251 -2.34 10.71 10.79
C ARG A 251 -2.17 9.24 10.40
N ILE A 252 -1.43 8.94 9.33
CA ILE A 252 -1.30 7.59 8.79
C ILE A 252 -0.65 6.62 9.79
N SER A 253 0.16 7.12 10.73
CA SER A 253 0.75 6.31 11.80
C SER A 253 -0.30 5.67 12.74
N LEU A 254 -1.57 6.12 12.73
CA LEU A 254 -2.65 5.44 13.46
C LEU A 254 -2.79 3.97 13.06
N PHE A 255 -2.61 3.68 11.75
CA PHE A 255 -2.83 2.33 11.21
C PHE A 255 -1.80 1.30 11.70
N HIS A 256 -0.69 1.70 12.35
CA HIS A 256 0.16 0.75 13.06
C HIS A 256 -0.61 -0.02 14.16
N GLY A 257 -1.64 0.61 14.74
CA GLY A 257 -2.54 -0.06 15.70
C GLY A 257 -3.34 -1.24 15.15
N LEU A 258 -3.31 -1.53 13.85
CA LEU A 258 -3.85 -2.74 13.23
C LEU A 258 -2.98 -3.97 13.48
N GLY A 259 -1.72 -3.80 13.94
CA GLY A 259 -0.79 -4.88 14.18
C GLY A 259 -0.18 -5.48 12.91
N VAL A 260 -0.21 -4.76 11.80
CA VAL A 260 0.33 -5.17 10.50
C VAL A 260 1.08 -4.00 9.84
N PRO A 261 2.01 -4.26 8.91
CA PRO A 261 2.66 -3.22 8.11
C PRO A 261 1.65 -2.41 7.30
N ILE A 262 2.01 -1.15 6.98
CA ILE A 262 1.18 -0.24 6.21
C ILE A 262 1.76 -0.08 4.80
N LEU A 263 0.89 -0.20 3.78
CA LEU A 263 1.17 0.19 2.40
C LEU A 263 0.50 1.52 2.10
N LEU A 264 1.14 2.36 1.30
CA LEU A 264 0.57 3.59 0.77
C LEU A 264 0.66 3.64 -0.76
N GLY A 265 -0.50 3.68 -1.43
CA GLY A 265 -0.65 3.94 -2.86
C GLY A 265 -1.18 5.34 -3.14
N ALA A 266 -0.33 6.37 -3.06
CA ALA A 266 -0.73 7.77 -3.33
C ALA A 266 -0.20 8.34 -4.67
N SER A 267 0.65 7.59 -5.39
CA SER A 267 1.34 8.04 -6.60
C SER A 267 0.40 8.55 -7.68
N ARG A 268 0.68 9.76 -8.16
CA ARG A 268 -0.05 10.46 -9.24
C ARG A 268 -1.54 10.71 -8.97
N LYS A 269 -2.02 10.56 -7.72
CA LYS A 269 -3.42 10.76 -7.35
C LYS A 269 -3.88 12.20 -7.58
N ARG A 270 -5.20 12.38 -7.81
CA ARG A 270 -5.80 13.66 -8.22
C ARG A 270 -5.53 14.80 -7.22
N PHE A 271 -5.56 14.54 -5.92
CA PHE A 271 -5.33 15.56 -4.90
C PHE A 271 -3.93 16.18 -5.00
N ILE A 272 -2.91 15.39 -5.41
CA ILE A 272 -1.55 15.90 -5.66
C ILE A 272 -1.57 16.93 -6.80
N GLY A 273 -2.30 16.61 -7.88
CA GLY A 273 -2.46 17.53 -9.00
C GLY A 273 -3.21 18.81 -8.64
N SER A 274 -4.26 18.70 -7.81
CA SER A 274 -5.06 19.84 -7.38
C SER A 274 -4.27 20.79 -6.47
N ILE A 275 -3.54 20.24 -5.49
CA ILE A 275 -2.75 21.05 -4.52
C ILE A 275 -1.44 21.53 -5.13
N GLY A 276 -0.76 20.65 -5.87
CA GLY A 276 0.55 20.93 -6.48
C GLY A 276 0.49 21.64 -7.83
N ASN A 277 -0.70 22.04 -8.29
CA ASN A 277 -0.92 22.66 -9.59
C ASN A 277 -0.32 21.86 -10.77
N ALA A 278 -0.48 20.51 -10.73
CA ALA A 278 -0.01 19.55 -11.72
C ALA A 278 -1.20 18.80 -12.33
N PRO A 279 -1.91 19.38 -13.33
CA PRO A 279 -3.14 18.77 -13.87
C PRO A 279 -2.87 17.41 -14.52
N ASN A 280 -1.77 17.24 -15.25
CA ASN A 280 -1.41 16.00 -15.89
C ASN A 280 -0.84 15.01 -14.86
N ALA A 281 -1.26 13.74 -14.93
CA ALA A 281 -0.81 12.73 -13.98
C ALA A 281 0.71 12.48 -14.04
N GLN A 282 1.31 12.63 -15.21
CA GLN A 282 2.76 12.45 -15.43
C GLN A 282 3.61 13.52 -14.73
N ASP A 283 3.06 14.74 -14.54
CA ASP A 283 3.76 15.86 -13.90
C ASP A 283 3.72 15.78 -12.36
N ARG A 284 3.03 14.79 -11.79
CA ARG A 284 2.80 14.65 -10.34
C ARG A 284 3.89 13.87 -9.60
N ALA A 285 4.97 13.46 -10.26
CA ALA A 285 6.05 12.71 -9.63
C ALA A 285 6.65 13.43 -8.41
N PRO A 286 7.02 14.75 -8.48
CA PRO A 286 7.55 15.46 -7.31
C PRO A 286 6.59 15.46 -6.11
N GLY A 287 5.31 15.71 -6.35
CA GLY A 287 4.29 15.68 -5.30
C GLY A 287 4.06 14.26 -4.74
N SER A 288 4.15 13.23 -5.58
CA SER A 288 4.06 11.83 -5.16
C SER A 288 5.21 11.45 -4.23
N VAL A 289 6.43 11.87 -4.56
CA VAL A 289 7.63 11.69 -3.74
C VAL A 289 7.49 12.41 -2.38
N ALA A 290 7.02 13.67 -2.37
CA ALA A 290 6.83 14.42 -1.13
C ALA A 290 5.85 13.72 -0.17
N VAL A 291 4.72 13.22 -0.70
CA VAL A 291 3.73 12.45 0.08
C VAL A 291 4.33 11.13 0.57
N ALA A 292 5.10 10.43 -0.25
CA ALA A 292 5.77 9.19 0.13
C ALA A 292 6.76 9.39 1.28
N LEU A 293 7.64 10.41 1.20
CA LEU A 293 8.60 10.70 2.27
C LEU A 293 7.91 11.09 3.58
N ALA A 294 6.83 11.89 3.51
CA ALA A 294 6.04 12.22 4.70
C ALA A 294 5.38 10.99 5.35
N ALA A 295 4.99 10.00 4.55
CA ALA A 295 4.45 8.73 5.05
C ALA A 295 5.54 7.81 5.61
N ILE A 296 6.71 7.72 4.96
CA ILE A 296 7.88 6.97 5.45
C ILE A 296 8.33 7.51 6.81
N ALA A 297 8.32 8.84 7.01
CA ALA A 297 8.61 9.46 8.31
C ALA A 297 7.57 9.09 9.40
N GLN A 298 6.41 8.59 9.02
CA GLN A 298 5.39 8.05 9.91
C GLN A 298 5.43 6.50 9.99
N GLY A 299 6.46 5.84 9.44
CA GLY A 299 6.67 4.39 9.53
C GLY A 299 5.91 3.57 8.48
N VAL A 300 5.43 4.15 7.37
CA VAL A 300 4.80 3.40 6.29
C VAL A 300 5.81 2.46 5.64
N ALA A 301 5.50 1.17 5.62
CA ALA A 301 6.41 0.09 5.23
C ALA A 301 6.61 -0.04 3.71
N ILE A 302 5.54 0.15 2.93
CA ILE A 302 5.57 -0.06 1.48
C ILE A 302 5.00 1.18 0.78
N ILE A 303 5.75 1.72 -0.17
CA ILE A 303 5.30 2.80 -1.06
C ILE A 303 5.02 2.21 -2.44
N ARG A 304 3.76 2.26 -2.87
CA ARG A 304 3.33 1.81 -4.20
C ARG A 304 3.34 2.99 -5.17
N ALA A 305 4.20 2.95 -6.18
CA ALA A 305 4.48 4.10 -7.04
C ALA A 305 4.66 3.75 -8.53
N HIS A 306 4.35 4.72 -9.42
CA HIS A 306 4.65 4.66 -10.85
C HIS A 306 6.09 5.11 -11.12
N ASP A 307 6.53 6.19 -10.45
CA ASP A 307 7.81 6.87 -10.68
C ASP A 307 8.88 6.28 -9.74
N VAL A 308 9.32 5.04 -10.04
CA VAL A 308 10.19 4.26 -9.15
C VAL A 308 11.54 4.93 -8.97
N ALA A 309 12.18 5.39 -10.05
CA ALA A 309 13.51 5.99 -9.99
C ALA A 309 13.56 7.22 -9.07
N GLU A 310 12.57 8.12 -9.18
CA GLU A 310 12.45 9.34 -8.37
C GLU A 310 12.21 9.00 -6.90
N HIS A 311 11.37 7.99 -6.63
CA HIS A 311 11.10 7.53 -5.26
C HIS A 311 12.34 6.85 -4.67
N ALA A 312 13.02 5.97 -5.40
CA ALA A 312 14.23 5.28 -4.95
C ALA A 312 15.34 6.27 -4.57
N GLN A 313 15.61 7.26 -5.45
CA GLN A 313 16.57 8.32 -5.18
C GLN A 313 16.21 9.12 -3.92
N ALA A 314 14.95 9.54 -3.81
CA ALA A 314 14.48 10.34 -2.69
C ALA A 314 14.52 9.57 -1.37
N ILE A 315 14.13 8.30 -1.36
CA ILE A 315 14.18 7.42 -0.18
C ILE A 315 15.64 7.20 0.25
N ALA A 316 16.57 6.96 -0.68
CA ALA A 316 17.98 6.80 -0.37
C ALA A 316 18.56 8.06 0.29
N LEU A 317 18.27 9.24 -0.25
CA LEU A 317 18.73 10.53 0.32
C LEU A 317 18.09 10.81 1.68
N TRP A 318 16.79 10.56 1.82
CA TRP A 318 16.09 10.73 3.09
C TRP A 318 16.69 9.82 4.17
N ARG A 319 16.91 8.54 3.87
CA ARG A 319 17.53 7.59 4.80
C ARG A 319 18.93 8.04 5.22
N ALA A 320 19.76 8.45 4.27
CA ALA A 320 21.11 8.94 4.54
C ALA A 320 21.09 10.19 5.43
N SER A 321 20.20 11.15 5.17
CA SER A 321 20.09 12.39 5.95
C SER A 321 19.56 12.15 7.37
N VAL A 322 18.60 11.22 7.51
CA VAL A 322 17.99 10.90 8.80
C VAL A 322 18.91 10.03 9.67
N ALA A 323 19.69 9.12 9.06
CA ALA A 323 20.59 8.22 9.79
C ALA A 323 21.95 8.85 10.13
N HIS A 324 22.28 10.03 9.60
CA HIS A 324 23.59 10.65 9.80
C HIS A 324 23.77 11.06 11.26
N PRO A 325 24.80 10.53 11.98
CA PRO A 325 25.08 10.96 13.35
C PRO A 325 25.54 12.42 13.33
N PHE A 326 25.04 13.21 14.28
CA PHE A 326 25.62 14.52 14.53
C PHE A 326 27.07 14.33 15.01
N ALA A 327 28.01 15.05 14.38
CA ALA A 327 29.41 15.05 14.77
C ALA A 327 29.62 15.76 16.13
#